data_d11d08967078fe2b880734103c2fbd72
#
_entry.id   d11d08967078fe2b880734103c2fbd72
#
_cell.length_a   1.000
_cell.length_b   1.000
_cell.length_c   1.000
_cell.angle_alpha   90.00
_cell.angle_beta   90.00
_cell.angle_gamma   90.00
#
_symmetry.space_group_name_H-M   'P 1'
#
loop_
_entity.id
_entity.type
_entity.pdbx_description
1 polymer ?
#
loop_
_entity_poly.entity_id
_entity_poly.type
_entity_poly.pdbx_seq_one_letter_code
_entity_poly.pdbx_strand_id
1 'polypeptide(L)'
;MERIINNENLHFFAYTNEKIINGKIKGIVIDFFGLGCQAMYHSDTSTGTAFAERNILYITPYTNPWGWMNKDEVRLADEIIDVLKAKHGLDDTTPLVTIGGSMGGLACLVYTKYAKHTPVGCVANCPVCDLPYHFTERVDLPRTLYSAFYAYDCSFDEALKSCSPLHLASSLPQKTEYTIFHCEKDSAVNIDMHSEKFVAELSKYRPVVYYKVPDRDHCDLDEEMSKKYLETAIMYIEKNC
;
A
#
# COMPACT_ATOMS: atom_id res chain seq x y z
N MET A 1 26.29 1.07 -7.77
CA MET A 1 26.09 -0.39 -7.95
C MET A 1 24.58 -0.57 -8.08
N GLU A 2 24.12 -1.20 -9.14
CA GLU A 2 22.71 -1.45 -9.37
C GLU A 2 22.24 -2.58 -8.44
N ARG A 3 21.05 -2.43 -7.80
CA ARG A 3 20.46 -3.49 -6.98
C ARG A 3 19.97 -4.60 -7.91
N ILE A 4 20.29 -5.83 -7.60
CA ILE A 4 19.76 -7.02 -8.29
C ILE A 4 19.06 -7.88 -7.27
N ILE A 5 17.74 -8.05 -7.42
CA ILE A 5 16.92 -8.96 -6.60
C ILE A 5 16.72 -10.26 -7.37
N ASN A 6 16.87 -11.39 -6.70
CA ASN A 6 16.65 -12.72 -7.24
C ASN A 6 16.10 -13.67 -6.13
N ASN A 7 15.81 -14.91 -6.48
CA ASN A 7 15.24 -15.89 -5.52
C ASN A 7 16.12 -16.16 -4.30
N GLU A 8 17.43 -16.03 -4.42
CA GLU A 8 18.37 -16.33 -3.33
C GLU A 8 18.39 -15.22 -2.28
N ASN A 9 18.31 -13.96 -2.73
CA ASN A 9 18.43 -12.80 -1.86
C ASN A 9 17.11 -12.09 -1.55
N LEU A 10 15.97 -12.55 -2.09
CA LEU A 10 14.65 -11.94 -1.90
C LEU A 10 14.30 -11.71 -0.42
N HIS A 11 14.68 -12.63 0.44
CA HIS A 11 14.41 -12.56 1.88
C HIS A 11 15.07 -11.37 2.60
N PHE A 12 16.03 -10.70 1.97
CA PHE A 12 16.59 -9.43 2.44
C PHE A 12 15.77 -8.22 2.04
N PHE A 13 14.84 -8.38 1.10
CA PHE A 13 14.06 -7.28 0.51
C PHE A 13 12.57 -7.36 0.84
N ALA A 14 12.07 -8.54 1.20
CA ALA A 14 10.67 -8.72 1.56
C ALA A 14 10.44 -9.94 2.44
N TYR A 15 9.40 -9.89 3.25
CA TYR A 15 8.72 -11.06 3.78
C TYR A 15 7.73 -11.58 2.75
N THR A 16 7.60 -12.91 2.66
CA THR A 16 6.56 -13.60 1.89
C THR A 16 6.02 -14.79 2.67
N ASN A 17 4.73 -15.08 2.51
CA ASN A 17 4.09 -16.26 3.10
C ASN A 17 4.20 -17.51 2.22
N GLU A 18 5.04 -17.50 1.19
CA GLU A 18 5.10 -18.58 0.17
C GLU A 18 5.31 -19.99 0.74
N LYS A 19 6.00 -20.10 1.90
CA LYS A 19 6.30 -21.40 2.53
C LYS A 19 5.08 -22.10 3.13
N ILE A 20 4.02 -21.38 3.41
CA ILE A 20 2.80 -21.89 4.04
C ILE A 20 1.61 -21.97 3.08
N ILE A 21 1.80 -21.62 1.80
CA ILE A 21 0.79 -21.82 0.76
C ILE A 21 0.80 -23.29 0.32
N ASN A 22 -0.36 -23.95 0.39
CA ASN A 22 -0.46 -25.37 0.09
C ASN A 22 -1.06 -25.70 -1.31
N GLY A 23 -1.52 -24.68 -2.05
CA GLY A 23 -2.18 -24.83 -3.34
C GLY A 23 -1.63 -23.93 -4.43
N LYS A 24 -2.28 -23.91 -5.58
CA LYS A 24 -1.93 -22.97 -6.66
C LYS A 24 -2.23 -21.55 -6.21
N ILE A 25 -1.24 -20.66 -6.36
CA ILE A 25 -1.40 -19.23 -6.06
C ILE A 25 -2.49 -18.64 -6.95
N LYS A 26 -3.48 -17.99 -6.33
CA LYS A 26 -4.62 -17.35 -7.01
C LYS A 26 -4.39 -15.87 -7.29
N GLY A 27 -3.54 -15.21 -6.52
CA GLY A 27 -3.25 -13.79 -6.64
C GLY A 27 -2.19 -13.35 -5.66
N ILE A 28 -1.87 -12.06 -5.74
CA ILE A 28 -0.82 -11.42 -4.94
C ILE A 28 -1.44 -10.28 -4.13
N VAL A 29 -1.12 -10.22 -2.84
CA VAL A 29 -1.38 -9.04 -2.00
C VAL A 29 -0.04 -8.48 -1.55
N ILE A 30 0.19 -7.18 -1.80
CA ILE A 30 1.35 -6.45 -1.31
C ILE A 30 0.92 -5.47 -0.24
N ASP A 31 1.56 -5.53 0.92
CA ASP A 31 1.24 -4.74 2.12
C ASP A 31 2.42 -3.84 2.48
N PHE A 32 2.14 -2.54 2.61
CA PHE A 32 3.16 -1.54 2.87
C PHE A 32 3.12 -1.06 4.33
N PHE A 33 4.30 -0.90 4.92
CA PHE A 33 4.46 -0.44 6.29
C PHE A 33 4.02 1.01 6.53
N GLY A 34 3.54 1.29 7.74
CA GLY A 34 3.40 2.64 8.27
C GLY A 34 4.75 3.31 8.56
N LEU A 35 4.73 4.60 8.87
CA LEU A 35 5.92 5.40 9.15
C LEU A 35 6.72 4.83 10.34
N GLY A 36 7.98 4.53 10.11
CA GLY A 36 8.88 4.00 11.15
C GLY A 36 8.57 2.57 11.63
N CYS A 37 7.63 1.86 10.98
CA CYS A 37 7.16 0.55 11.42
C CYS A 37 7.87 -0.63 10.76
N GLN A 38 8.93 -0.41 9.99
CA GLN A 38 9.64 -1.48 9.31
C GLN A 38 10.26 -2.46 10.30
N ALA A 39 9.96 -3.73 10.04
CA ALA A 39 10.55 -4.84 10.78
C ALA A 39 10.86 -5.99 9.82
N MET A 40 11.95 -6.69 10.05
CA MET A 40 12.19 -7.96 9.39
C MET A 40 11.41 -9.05 10.12
N TYR A 41 10.55 -9.76 9.39
CA TYR A 41 9.80 -10.88 9.97
C TYR A 41 10.65 -12.15 9.99
N HIS A 42 10.71 -12.79 11.16
CA HIS A 42 11.42 -14.06 11.36
C HIS A 42 10.46 -15.27 11.40
N SER A 43 9.17 -15.02 11.38
CA SER A 43 8.09 -16.03 11.39
C SER A 43 6.91 -15.53 10.59
N ASP A 44 6.00 -16.46 10.25
CA ASP A 44 4.78 -16.10 9.55
C ASP A 44 3.87 -15.23 10.43
N THR A 45 3.31 -14.20 9.81
CA THR A 45 2.36 -13.29 10.46
C THR A 45 0.95 -13.85 10.42
N SER A 46 0.06 -13.40 11.34
CA SER A 46 -1.35 -13.75 11.29
C SER A 46 -2.00 -13.34 9.95
N THR A 47 -1.66 -12.17 9.45
CA THR A 47 -2.11 -11.68 8.14
C THR A 47 -1.61 -12.57 7.01
N GLY A 48 -0.30 -12.91 7.00
CA GLY A 48 0.28 -13.83 6.03
C GLY A 48 -0.36 -15.20 6.04
N THR A 49 -0.70 -15.73 7.24
CA THR A 49 -1.41 -17.00 7.40
C THR A 49 -2.82 -16.93 6.83
N ALA A 50 -3.58 -15.88 7.14
CA ALA A 50 -4.94 -15.70 6.63
C ALA A 50 -4.99 -15.64 5.08
N PHE A 51 -4.03 -14.99 4.43
CA PHE A 51 -3.91 -15.00 2.98
C PHE A 51 -3.45 -16.37 2.43
N ALA A 52 -2.52 -17.07 3.12
CA ALA A 52 -2.06 -18.39 2.69
C ALA A 52 -3.18 -19.44 2.69
N GLU A 53 -4.10 -19.40 3.66
CA GLU A 53 -5.30 -20.26 3.72
C GLU A 53 -6.21 -20.11 2.49
N ARG A 54 -6.13 -18.98 1.80
CA ARG A 54 -6.85 -18.69 0.54
C ARG A 54 -5.99 -18.91 -0.70
N ASN A 55 -4.76 -19.42 -0.54
CA ASN A 55 -3.73 -19.54 -1.59
C ASN A 55 -3.40 -18.20 -2.26
N ILE A 56 -3.32 -17.14 -1.47
CA ILE A 56 -2.91 -15.80 -1.90
C ILE A 56 -1.49 -15.55 -1.41
N LEU A 57 -0.61 -15.16 -2.34
CA LEU A 57 0.76 -14.78 -2.03
C LEU A 57 0.75 -13.40 -1.38
N TYR A 58 1.14 -13.35 -0.10
CA TYR A 58 1.24 -12.11 0.67
C TYR A 58 2.69 -11.65 0.76
N ILE A 59 2.93 -10.38 0.47
CA ILE A 59 4.25 -9.78 0.40
C ILE A 59 4.27 -8.53 1.28
N THR A 60 5.32 -8.39 2.09
CA THR A 60 5.63 -7.13 2.77
C THR A 60 7.04 -6.69 2.38
N PRO A 61 7.19 -5.70 1.48
CA PRO A 61 8.49 -5.17 1.08
C PRO A 61 9.18 -4.46 2.24
N TYR A 62 10.49 -4.67 2.41
CA TYR A 62 11.29 -3.94 3.38
C TYR A 62 11.72 -2.59 2.79
N THR A 63 10.74 -1.68 2.68
CA THR A 63 10.94 -0.32 2.20
C THR A 63 11.70 0.54 3.21
N ASN A 64 12.15 1.72 2.80
CA ASN A 64 12.75 2.68 3.72
C ASN A 64 11.71 3.16 4.76
N PRO A 65 12.03 3.22 6.07
CA PRO A 65 11.13 3.72 7.11
C PRO A 65 10.48 5.09 6.83
N TRP A 66 11.09 5.87 5.97
CA TRP A 66 10.67 7.23 5.60
C TRP A 66 10.62 7.42 4.07
N GLY A 67 10.29 6.37 3.33
CA GLY A 67 10.35 6.39 1.86
C GLY A 67 9.19 7.06 1.18
N TRP A 68 8.01 7.13 1.85
CA TRP A 68 6.81 7.80 1.34
C TRP A 68 6.42 7.36 -0.08
N MET A 69 6.70 6.12 -0.44
CA MET A 69 6.49 5.53 -1.76
C MET A 69 7.11 6.37 -2.90
N ASN A 70 8.33 6.83 -2.68
CA ASN A 70 9.11 7.49 -3.72
C ASN A 70 9.44 6.52 -4.88
N LYS A 71 10.01 7.04 -5.97
CA LYS A 71 10.31 6.25 -7.19
C LYS A 71 11.19 5.01 -6.95
N ASP A 72 12.07 5.05 -5.92
CA ASP A 72 12.94 3.91 -5.63
C ASP A 72 12.19 2.79 -4.90
N GLU A 73 11.18 3.13 -4.10
CA GLU A 73 10.31 2.15 -3.45
C GLU A 73 9.30 1.53 -4.42
N VAL A 74 8.76 2.32 -5.35
CA VAL A 74 7.95 1.79 -6.46
C VAL A 74 8.75 0.74 -7.24
N ARG A 75 9.99 1.09 -7.63
CA ARG A 75 10.87 0.16 -8.33
C ARG A 75 11.21 -1.08 -7.51
N LEU A 76 11.46 -0.92 -6.20
CA LEU A 76 11.70 -2.06 -5.30
C LEU A 76 10.51 -3.03 -5.29
N ALA A 77 9.29 -2.52 -5.15
CA ALA A 77 8.09 -3.33 -5.14
C ALA A 77 7.88 -4.07 -6.48
N ASP A 78 8.09 -3.39 -7.61
CA ASP A 78 8.01 -4.01 -8.93
C ASP A 78 9.04 -5.13 -9.11
N GLU A 79 10.30 -4.91 -8.72
CA GLU A 79 11.37 -5.92 -8.79
C GLU A 79 11.04 -7.16 -7.94
N ILE A 80 10.49 -6.98 -6.74
CA ILE A 80 10.06 -8.07 -5.85
C ILE A 80 8.93 -8.87 -6.52
N ILE A 81 7.92 -8.20 -7.06
CA ILE A 81 6.79 -8.85 -7.74
C ILE A 81 7.27 -9.62 -8.97
N ASP A 82 8.15 -9.02 -9.80
CA ASP A 82 8.71 -9.68 -10.97
C ASP A 82 9.44 -11.00 -10.60
N VAL A 83 10.27 -10.97 -9.55
CA VAL A 83 10.98 -12.15 -9.05
C VAL A 83 10.00 -13.24 -8.61
N LEU A 84 8.97 -12.87 -7.84
CA LEU A 84 7.98 -13.82 -7.35
C LEU A 84 7.08 -14.38 -8.47
N LYS A 85 6.68 -13.54 -9.43
CA LYS A 85 5.94 -14.00 -10.62
C LYS A 85 6.76 -15.01 -11.41
N ALA A 86 8.02 -14.71 -11.68
CA ALA A 86 8.93 -15.63 -12.38
C ALA A 86 9.13 -16.94 -11.61
N LYS A 87 9.34 -16.85 -10.27
CA LYS A 87 9.54 -18.01 -9.40
C LYS A 87 8.36 -18.98 -9.40
N HIS A 88 7.14 -18.44 -9.36
CA HIS A 88 5.90 -19.23 -9.23
C HIS A 88 5.17 -19.45 -10.56
N GLY A 89 5.73 -19.01 -11.69
CA GLY A 89 5.11 -19.13 -13.01
C GLY A 89 3.79 -18.36 -13.12
N LEU A 90 3.70 -17.20 -12.45
CA LEU A 90 2.53 -16.33 -12.50
C LEU A 90 2.66 -15.37 -13.70
N ASP A 91 1.58 -15.16 -14.41
CA ASP A 91 1.52 -14.28 -15.57
C ASP A 91 0.84 -12.92 -15.26
N ASP A 92 0.64 -12.08 -16.28
CA ASP A 92 0.05 -10.75 -16.12
C ASP A 92 -1.47 -10.77 -15.86
N THR A 93 -2.11 -11.95 -15.96
CA THR A 93 -3.51 -12.13 -15.58
C THR A 93 -3.67 -12.41 -14.09
N THR A 94 -2.58 -12.73 -13.39
CA THR A 94 -2.61 -12.96 -11.93
C THR A 94 -2.98 -11.67 -11.21
N PRO A 95 -4.12 -11.62 -10.48
CA PRO A 95 -4.58 -10.41 -9.84
C PRO A 95 -3.62 -9.95 -8.74
N LEU A 96 -3.37 -8.64 -8.69
CA LEU A 96 -2.58 -7.95 -7.67
C LEU A 96 -3.48 -7.02 -6.89
N VAL A 97 -3.40 -7.04 -5.56
CA VAL A 97 -4.07 -6.09 -4.67
C VAL A 97 -3.04 -5.43 -3.78
N THR A 98 -3.20 -4.14 -3.55
CA THR A 98 -2.36 -3.35 -2.65
C THR A 98 -3.11 -3.04 -1.36
N ILE A 99 -2.44 -3.19 -0.22
CA ILE A 99 -2.99 -2.83 1.09
C ILE A 99 -1.97 -2.04 1.92
N GLY A 100 -2.44 -1.34 2.95
CA GLY A 100 -1.57 -0.65 3.89
C GLY A 100 -2.30 0.33 4.79
N GLY A 101 -1.66 0.69 5.90
CA GLY A 101 -2.18 1.67 6.86
C GLY A 101 -1.27 2.89 7.00
N SER A 102 -1.82 4.07 7.29
CA SER A 102 -1.03 5.31 7.53
C SER A 102 -0.17 5.70 6.31
N MET A 103 1.14 5.84 6.47
CA MET A 103 2.10 5.96 5.37
C MET A 103 1.99 4.77 4.41
N GLY A 104 1.75 3.54 4.91
CA GLY A 104 1.48 2.37 4.07
C GLY A 104 0.19 2.50 3.27
N GLY A 105 -0.83 3.18 3.81
CA GLY A 105 -2.06 3.52 3.10
C GLY A 105 -1.83 4.52 1.97
N LEU A 106 -0.96 5.52 2.17
CA LEU A 106 -0.45 6.34 1.07
C LEU A 106 0.30 5.47 0.06
N ALA A 107 1.19 4.61 0.56
CA ALA A 107 2.06 3.80 -0.28
C ALA A 107 1.26 2.87 -1.20
N CYS A 108 0.20 2.21 -0.71
CA CYS A 108 -0.63 1.34 -1.55
C CYS A 108 -1.37 2.12 -2.65
N LEU A 109 -1.83 3.36 -2.37
CA LEU A 109 -2.47 4.23 -3.36
C LEU A 109 -1.47 4.76 -4.41
N VAL A 110 -0.30 5.23 -3.96
CA VAL A 110 0.75 5.75 -4.85
C VAL A 110 1.35 4.61 -5.70
N TYR A 111 1.64 3.47 -5.09
CA TYR A 111 2.12 2.30 -5.83
C TYR A 111 1.09 1.87 -6.88
N THR A 112 -0.21 1.82 -6.55
CA THR A 112 -1.27 1.52 -7.52
C THR A 112 -1.22 2.42 -8.75
N LYS A 113 -0.84 3.71 -8.59
CA LYS A 113 -0.67 4.63 -9.72
C LYS A 113 0.51 4.28 -10.61
N TYR A 114 1.66 3.90 -10.02
CA TYR A 114 2.93 3.79 -10.72
C TYR A 114 3.39 2.35 -10.96
N ALA A 115 2.69 1.36 -10.40
CA ALA A 115 3.03 -0.05 -10.53
C ALA A 115 3.16 -0.50 -11.99
N LYS A 116 4.18 -1.27 -12.28
CA LYS A 116 4.35 -1.98 -13.57
C LYS A 116 3.18 -2.92 -13.84
N HIS A 117 2.72 -3.64 -12.81
CA HIS A 117 1.55 -4.52 -12.86
C HIS A 117 0.38 -3.83 -12.16
N THR A 118 -0.56 -3.30 -12.95
CA THR A 118 -1.69 -2.53 -12.40
C THR A 118 -2.54 -3.37 -11.43
N PRO A 119 -2.66 -2.96 -10.16
CA PRO A 119 -3.49 -3.68 -9.20
C PRO A 119 -4.98 -3.65 -9.58
N VAL A 120 -5.67 -4.77 -9.34
CA VAL A 120 -7.13 -4.88 -9.51
C VAL A 120 -7.90 -4.25 -8.35
N GLY A 121 -7.26 -4.14 -7.18
CA GLY A 121 -7.83 -3.53 -5.98
C GLY A 121 -6.79 -2.84 -5.11
N CYS A 122 -7.23 -1.82 -4.39
CA CYS A 122 -6.43 -1.08 -3.42
C CYS A 122 -7.28 -0.85 -2.16
N VAL A 123 -6.79 -1.30 -1.00
CA VAL A 123 -7.49 -1.18 0.28
C VAL A 123 -6.59 -0.43 1.26
N ALA A 124 -6.95 0.80 1.60
CA ALA A 124 -6.14 1.67 2.46
C ALA A 124 -6.83 1.93 3.81
N ASN A 125 -6.07 1.87 4.90
CA ASN A 125 -6.53 2.20 6.24
C ASN A 125 -5.87 3.48 6.75
N CYS A 126 -6.66 4.48 7.14
CA CYS A 126 -6.20 5.78 7.62
C CYS A 126 -5.07 6.38 6.74
N PRO A 127 -5.23 6.40 5.40
CA PRO A 127 -4.14 6.78 4.52
C PRO A 127 -3.80 8.27 4.64
N VAL A 128 -2.51 8.58 4.57
CA VAL A 128 -2.08 9.94 4.25
C VAL A 128 -2.39 10.23 2.78
N CYS A 129 -3.23 11.22 2.49
CA CYS A 129 -3.68 11.51 1.13
C CYS A 129 -3.18 12.85 0.57
N ASP A 130 -2.83 13.82 1.42
CA ASP A 130 -2.32 15.13 1.03
C ASP A 130 -0.94 15.36 1.64
N LEU A 131 0.13 15.06 0.89
CA LEU A 131 1.50 15.23 1.38
C LEU A 131 1.91 16.69 1.59
N PRO A 132 1.56 17.66 0.74
CA PRO A 132 1.79 19.08 1.03
C PRO A 132 1.18 19.53 2.36
N TYR A 133 -0.04 19.13 2.66
CA TYR A 133 -0.66 19.40 3.96
C TYR A 133 0.04 18.65 5.09
N HIS A 134 0.27 17.35 4.92
CA HIS A 134 0.90 16.48 5.93
C HIS A 134 2.30 16.97 6.33
N PHE A 135 3.05 17.57 5.40
CA PHE A 135 4.35 18.21 5.68
C PHE A 135 4.27 19.25 6.81
N THR A 136 3.14 19.92 6.98
CA THR A 136 2.91 20.95 8.00
C THR A 136 2.17 20.44 9.23
N GLU A 137 1.67 19.23 9.23
CA GLU A 137 0.76 18.70 10.25
C GLU A 137 1.48 18.31 11.55
N ARG A 138 2.73 17.83 11.44
CA ARG A 138 3.55 17.44 12.58
C ARG A 138 5.01 17.85 12.40
N VAL A 139 5.68 18.16 13.51
CA VAL A 139 7.05 18.68 13.51
C VAL A 139 8.13 17.69 13.09
N ASP A 140 7.85 16.39 13.17
CA ASP A 140 8.76 15.30 12.79
C ASP A 140 8.73 14.97 11.29
N LEU A 141 7.63 15.32 10.60
CA LEU A 141 7.41 14.93 9.19
C LEU A 141 8.34 15.63 8.18
N PRO A 142 8.66 16.93 8.31
CA PRO A 142 9.51 17.61 7.34
C PRO A 142 10.82 16.88 7.08
N ARG A 143 11.49 16.40 8.13
CA ARG A 143 12.75 15.64 8.00
C ARG A 143 12.56 14.35 7.17
N THR A 144 11.49 13.62 7.40
CA THR A 144 11.22 12.35 6.71
C THR A 144 10.91 12.56 5.24
N LEU A 145 10.09 13.57 4.95
CA LEU A 145 9.70 13.93 3.58
C LEU A 145 10.89 14.52 2.78
N TYR A 146 11.70 15.37 3.38
CA TYR A 146 12.94 15.80 2.72
C TYR A 146 13.87 14.63 2.42
N SER A 147 14.00 13.67 3.33
CA SER A 147 14.79 12.46 3.10
C SER A 147 14.29 11.63 1.91
N ALA A 148 12.97 11.57 1.72
CA ALA A 148 12.36 10.79 0.63
C ALA A 148 12.51 11.46 -0.75
N PHE A 149 12.48 12.80 -0.81
CA PHE A 149 12.28 13.53 -2.06
C PHE A 149 13.43 14.46 -2.48
N TYR A 150 14.50 14.60 -1.68
CA TYR A 150 15.61 15.54 -1.96
C TYR A 150 16.30 15.30 -3.31
N ALA A 151 16.25 14.07 -3.84
CA ALA A 151 16.90 13.67 -5.10
C ALA A 151 15.97 13.76 -6.33
N TYR A 152 14.82 14.42 -6.21
CA TYR A 152 13.93 14.65 -7.34
C TYR A 152 14.40 15.87 -8.15
N ASP A 153 14.36 15.76 -9.49
CA ASP A 153 14.72 16.85 -10.41
C ASP A 153 13.54 17.81 -10.63
N CYS A 154 12.89 18.26 -9.57
CA CYS A 154 11.78 19.20 -9.59
C CYS A 154 11.72 19.94 -8.24
N SER A 155 10.83 20.91 -8.11
CA SER A 155 10.61 21.55 -6.83
C SER A 155 10.11 20.56 -5.77
N PHE A 156 10.39 20.85 -4.50
CA PHE A 156 9.93 19.97 -3.40
C PHE A 156 8.41 19.85 -3.36
N ASP A 157 7.66 20.91 -3.63
CA ASP A 157 6.21 20.89 -3.71
C ASP A 157 5.70 19.97 -4.84
N GLU A 158 6.31 20.02 -6.02
CA GLU A 158 6.00 19.10 -7.13
C GLU A 158 6.34 17.65 -6.77
N ALA A 159 7.46 17.42 -6.09
CA ALA A 159 7.83 16.08 -5.63
C ALA A 159 6.80 15.52 -4.64
N LEU A 160 6.36 16.31 -3.65
CA LEU A 160 5.29 15.92 -2.72
C LEU A 160 3.98 15.61 -3.46
N LYS A 161 3.56 16.46 -4.40
CA LYS A 161 2.33 16.27 -5.18
C LYS A 161 2.38 15.02 -6.05
N SER A 162 3.55 14.67 -6.56
CA SER A 162 3.74 13.47 -7.38
C SER A 162 3.54 12.15 -6.61
N CYS A 163 3.61 12.17 -5.28
CA CYS A 163 3.36 11.03 -4.40
C CYS A 163 2.20 11.29 -3.42
N SER A 164 1.30 12.21 -3.75
CA SER A 164 0.14 12.56 -2.92
C SER A 164 -1.14 12.03 -3.55
N PRO A 165 -1.82 11.04 -2.95
CA PRO A 165 -3.03 10.43 -3.51
C PRO A 165 -4.10 11.44 -3.93
N LEU A 166 -4.31 12.50 -3.15
CA LEU A 166 -5.25 13.57 -3.48
C LEU A 166 -4.94 14.24 -4.83
N HIS A 167 -3.65 14.53 -5.07
CA HIS A 167 -3.19 15.15 -6.33
C HIS A 167 -3.15 14.16 -7.50
N LEU A 168 -3.10 12.86 -7.21
CA LEU A 168 -3.11 11.78 -8.20
C LEU A 168 -4.52 11.26 -8.53
N ALA A 169 -5.56 11.67 -7.80
CA ALA A 169 -6.90 11.08 -7.85
C ALA A 169 -7.47 10.94 -9.27
N SER A 170 -7.34 11.98 -10.12
CA SER A 170 -7.82 11.95 -11.51
C SER A 170 -7.09 10.94 -12.39
N SER A 171 -5.85 10.62 -12.07
CA SER A 171 -4.94 9.80 -12.87
C SER A 171 -4.74 8.37 -12.32
N LEU A 172 -5.36 8.01 -11.22
CA LEU A 172 -5.35 6.65 -10.68
C LEU A 172 -5.98 5.66 -11.69
N PRO A 173 -5.58 4.39 -11.78
CA PRO A 173 -6.10 3.43 -12.76
C PRO A 173 -7.63 3.25 -12.70
N GLN A 174 -8.27 3.23 -13.87
CA GLN A 174 -9.73 3.13 -13.99
C GLN A 174 -10.29 1.73 -13.62
N LYS A 175 -9.48 0.69 -13.84
CA LYS A 175 -9.89 -0.71 -13.61
C LYS A 175 -9.65 -1.17 -12.18
N THR A 176 -8.94 -0.39 -11.38
CA THR A 176 -8.69 -0.69 -9.96
C THR A 176 -9.90 -0.32 -9.12
N GLU A 177 -10.29 -1.18 -8.21
CA GLU A 177 -11.30 -0.90 -7.19
C GLU A 177 -10.65 -0.34 -5.94
N TYR A 178 -11.28 0.68 -5.36
CA TYR A 178 -10.74 1.40 -4.20
C TYR A 178 -11.65 1.26 -3.00
N THR A 179 -11.08 0.81 -1.88
CA THR A 179 -11.74 0.84 -0.57
C THR A 179 -10.86 1.56 0.44
N ILE A 180 -11.43 2.56 1.08
CA ILE A 180 -10.77 3.37 2.10
C ILE A 180 -11.46 3.13 3.44
N PHE A 181 -10.68 2.85 4.47
CA PHE A 181 -11.08 2.86 5.87
C PHE A 181 -10.44 4.06 6.55
N HIS A 182 -11.16 4.76 7.43
CA HIS A 182 -10.56 5.79 8.25
C HIS A 182 -11.26 5.90 9.59
N CYS A 183 -10.46 5.95 10.67
CA CYS A 183 -10.93 6.06 12.05
C CYS A 183 -11.32 7.50 12.35
N GLU A 184 -12.52 7.74 12.91
CA GLU A 184 -13.05 9.11 13.09
C GLU A 184 -12.28 9.95 14.11
N LYS A 185 -11.62 9.30 15.10
CA LYS A 185 -10.82 9.98 16.12
C LYS A 185 -9.32 9.90 15.83
N ASP A 186 -8.94 9.73 14.55
CA ASP A 186 -7.54 9.64 14.15
C ASP A 186 -6.75 10.89 14.56
N SER A 187 -5.84 10.71 15.53
CA SER A 187 -5.01 11.77 16.08
C SER A 187 -3.71 12.00 15.31
N ALA A 188 -3.35 11.11 14.37
CA ALA A 188 -2.10 11.15 13.61
C ALA A 188 -2.28 11.63 12.16
N VAL A 189 -3.43 11.32 11.55
CA VAL A 189 -3.77 11.68 10.17
C VAL A 189 -5.18 12.25 10.16
N ASN A 190 -5.30 13.56 10.00
CA ASN A 190 -6.58 14.26 10.07
C ASN A 190 -7.55 13.78 8.98
N ILE A 191 -8.67 13.15 9.38
CA ILE A 191 -9.65 12.56 8.47
C ILE A 191 -10.19 13.56 7.44
N ASP A 192 -10.52 14.80 7.88
CA ASP A 192 -11.13 15.83 7.01
C ASP A 192 -10.14 16.32 5.95
N MET A 193 -8.86 16.37 6.28
CA MET A 193 -7.82 16.87 5.39
C MET A 193 -7.26 15.79 4.47
N HIS A 194 -7.38 14.53 4.84
CA HIS A 194 -6.87 13.41 4.06
C HIS A 194 -8.00 12.62 3.37
N SER A 195 -8.59 11.65 4.04
CA SER A 195 -9.53 10.72 3.39
C SER A 195 -10.80 11.38 2.89
N GLU A 196 -11.38 12.35 3.61
CA GLU A 196 -12.60 13.06 3.15
C GLU A 196 -12.34 13.79 1.84
N LYS A 197 -11.26 14.56 1.76
CA LYS A 197 -10.89 15.27 0.53
C LYS A 197 -10.54 14.31 -0.60
N PHE A 198 -9.77 13.25 -0.29
CA PHE A 198 -9.37 12.28 -1.29
C PHE A 198 -10.55 11.50 -1.86
N VAL A 199 -11.45 11.00 -1.01
CA VAL A 199 -12.66 10.29 -1.43
C VAL A 199 -13.57 11.19 -2.25
N ALA A 200 -13.78 12.45 -1.82
CA ALA A 200 -14.56 13.43 -2.56
C ALA A 200 -13.95 13.71 -3.95
N GLU A 201 -12.62 13.83 -4.05
CA GLU A 201 -11.93 14.05 -5.32
C GLU A 201 -12.00 12.79 -6.21
N LEU A 202 -11.63 11.61 -5.66
CA LEU A 202 -11.60 10.34 -6.39
C LEU A 202 -12.97 9.97 -6.95
N SER A 203 -14.06 10.22 -6.20
CA SER A 203 -15.44 9.91 -6.59
C SER A 203 -15.90 10.66 -7.85
N LYS A 204 -15.24 11.74 -8.25
CA LYS A 204 -15.51 12.44 -9.51
C LYS A 204 -15.10 11.63 -10.74
N TYR A 205 -14.19 10.68 -10.56
CA TYR A 205 -13.59 9.94 -11.67
C TYR A 205 -13.95 8.46 -11.66
N ARG A 206 -14.21 7.87 -10.47
CA ARG A 206 -14.49 6.43 -10.30
C ARG A 206 -15.18 6.13 -8.99
N PRO A 207 -15.86 4.97 -8.88
CA PRO A 207 -16.43 4.50 -7.62
C PRO A 207 -15.33 4.28 -6.57
N VAL A 208 -15.63 4.63 -5.33
CA VAL A 208 -14.82 4.35 -4.15
C VAL A 208 -15.72 3.92 -3.01
N VAL A 209 -15.34 2.86 -2.31
CA VAL A 209 -16.01 2.44 -1.07
C VAL A 209 -15.31 3.11 0.09
N TYR A 210 -16.06 3.75 0.99
CA TYR A 210 -15.51 4.47 2.13
C TYR A 210 -16.17 4.05 3.43
N TYR A 211 -15.37 3.60 4.37
CA TYR A 211 -15.79 3.23 5.73
C TYR A 211 -15.20 4.19 6.74
N LYS A 212 -16.04 4.97 7.40
CA LYS A 212 -15.67 5.72 8.61
C LYS A 212 -15.86 4.81 9.81
N VAL A 213 -14.80 4.62 10.58
CA VAL A 213 -14.82 3.76 11.77
C VAL A 213 -15.01 4.63 13.00
N PRO A 214 -16.20 4.58 13.64
CA PRO A 214 -16.53 5.48 14.73
C PRO A 214 -15.70 5.17 15.98
N ASP A 215 -15.41 6.22 16.75
CA ASP A 215 -14.80 6.16 18.07
C ASP A 215 -13.41 5.46 18.14
N ARG A 216 -12.71 5.36 17.00
CA ARG A 216 -11.39 4.74 16.92
C ARG A 216 -10.29 5.76 16.55
N ASP A 217 -9.10 5.54 17.11
CA ASP A 217 -7.90 6.32 16.80
C ASP A 217 -7.12 5.70 15.62
N HIS A 218 -6.00 6.27 15.29
CA HIS A 218 -5.18 6.00 14.11
C HIS A 218 -4.94 4.50 13.85
N CYS A 219 -5.41 4.02 12.70
CA CYS A 219 -5.30 2.63 12.24
C CYS A 219 -5.87 1.57 13.20
N ASP A 220 -6.63 1.96 14.23
CA ASP A 220 -7.21 1.07 15.24
C ASP A 220 -8.58 0.55 14.76
N LEU A 221 -8.59 -0.31 13.76
CA LEU A 221 -9.82 -0.99 13.33
C LEU A 221 -10.28 -1.96 14.42
N ASP A 222 -11.58 -1.97 14.75
CA ASP A 222 -12.15 -3.02 15.57
C ASP A 222 -12.13 -4.39 14.86
N GLU A 223 -12.57 -5.44 15.55
CA GLU A 223 -12.54 -6.80 15.02
C GLU A 223 -13.35 -6.94 13.72
N GLU A 224 -14.54 -6.31 13.66
CA GLU A 224 -15.41 -6.36 12.49
C GLU A 224 -14.77 -5.64 11.30
N MET A 225 -14.26 -4.43 11.50
CA MET A 225 -13.63 -3.65 10.45
C MET A 225 -12.28 -4.22 10.03
N SER A 226 -11.49 -4.79 10.96
CA SER A 226 -10.26 -5.52 10.65
C SER A 226 -10.52 -6.73 9.76
N LYS A 227 -11.55 -7.52 10.09
CA LYS A 227 -11.98 -8.64 9.26
C LYS A 227 -12.44 -8.17 7.89
N LYS A 228 -13.27 -7.12 7.84
CA LYS A 228 -13.76 -6.52 6.59
C LYS A 228 -12.62 -6.00 5.70
N TYR A 229 -11.60 -5.39 6.30
CA TYR A 229 -10.41 -4.94 5.60
C TYR A 229 -9.69 -6.08 4.86
N LEU A 230 -9.41 -7.19 5.56
CA LEU A 230 -8.78 -8.37 4.98
C LEU A 230 -9.68 -9.05 3.95
N GLU A 231 -10.96 -9.25 4.26
CA GLU A 231 -11.92 -9.88 3.35
C GLU A 231 -12.14 -9.07 2.07
N THR A 232 -12.04 -7.74 2.13
CA THR A 232 -12.10 -6.87 0.94
C THR A 232 -10.94 -7.16 0.00
N ALA A 233 -9.71 -7.26 0.53
CA ALA A 233 -8.54 -7.60 -0.28
C ALA A 233 -8.66 -9.01 -0.90
N ILE A 234 -9.12 -9.99 -0.12
CA ILE A 234 -9.38 -11.36 -0.59
C ILE A 234 -10.44 -11.35 -1.71
N MET A 235 -11.55 -10.67 -1.50
CA MET A 235 -12.63 -10.55 -2.48
C MET A 235 -12.13 -9.95 -3.80
N TYR A 236 -11.26 -8.93 -3.75
CA TYR A 236 -10.69 -8.34 -4.96
C TYR A 236 -9.80 -9.32 -5.73
N ILE A 237 -9.10 -10.22 -5.06
CA ILE A 237 -8.38 -11.32 -5.71
C ILE A 237 -9.38 -12.32 -6.30
N GLU A 238 -10.29 -12.85 -5.48
CA GLU A 238 -11.16 -13.99 -5.87
C GLU A 238 -12.08 -13.69 -7.05
N LYS A 239 -12.54 -12.45 -7.22
CA LYS A 239 -13.38 -12.08 -8.36
C LYS A 239 -12.63 -11.81 -9.65
N ASN A 240 -11.28 -11.74 -9.60
CA ASN A 240 -10.42 -11.49 -10.75
C ASN A 240 -9.53 -12.71 -11.09
N CYS A 241 -9.77 -13.88 -10.46
CA CYS A 241 -9.07 -15.14 -10.73
C CYS A 241 -9.60 -15.84 -11.98
#